data_7e158ddb60ec57ad676cc2929e81c546
#
_entry.id   7e158ddb60ec57ad676cc2929e81c546
#
_cell.length_a   1.000
_cell.length_b   1.000
_cell.length_c   1.000
_cell.angle_alpha   90.00
_cell.angle_beta   90.00
_cell.angle_gamma   90.00
#
_symmetry.space_group_name_H-M   'P 1'
#
loop_
_entity.id
_entity.type
_entity.pdbx_description
1 polymer ?
#
loop_
_entity_poly.entity_id
_entity_poly.type
_entity_poly.pdbx_seq_one_letter_code
_entity_poly.pdbx_strand_id
1 'polypeptide(L)'
;MNKYLLIFVLAFSSLYANDVIQQRQESMQDFNKLMRSATQMLKNGEFQRTDEIYRKIESIMLKYPTLFPDDSFNGKTSASIKIIDDRDVFEQLSKEASDLAALAKIAANNDDLELIQQHHQNLFGTCKSCHSRFKN
;
A
#
# COMPACT_ATOMS: atom_id res chain seq x y z
N MET A 1 -21.61 0.33 36.75
CA MET A 1 -20.92 0.82 35.56
C MET A 1 -21.80 1.84 34.85
N ASN A 2 -21.30 3.06 34.73
CA ASN A 2 -22.13 4.20 34.32
C ASN A 2 -22.48 4.09 32.80
N LYS A 3 -23.76 4.21 32.44
CA LYS A 3 -24.26 4.17 31.05
C LYS A 3 -23.50 5.14 30.10
N TYR A 4 -23.04 6.24 30.65
CA TYR A 4 -22.28 7.26 29.90
C TYR A 4 -20.85 6.84 29.57
N LEU A 5 -20.23 5.95 30.33
CA LEU A 5 -18.88 5.42 30.03
C LEU A 5 -18.90 4.47 28.83
N LEU A 6 -19.96 3.67 28.68
CA LEU A 6 -20.12 2.75 27.55
C LEU A 6 -20.34 3.50 26.23
N ILE A 7 -21.12 4.59 26.23
CA ILE A 7 -21.36 5.43 25.04
C ILE A 7 -20.08 6.12 24.59
N PHE A 8 -19.24 6.56 25.53
CA PHE A 8 -17.98 7.22 25.22
C PHE A 8 -16.95 6.28 24.57
N VAL A 9 -16.86 5.04 25.02
CA VAL A 9 -15.96 4.03 24.45
C VAL A 9 -16.36 3.66 23.00
N LEU A 10 -17.66 3.51 22.72
CA LEU A 10 -18.15 3.20 21.38
C LEU A 10 -17.92 4.35 20.39
N ALA A 11 -18.01 5.61 20.84
CA ALA A 11 -17.73 6.77 19.97
C ALA A 11 -16.24 6.87 19.58
N PHE A 12 -15.32 6.54 20.48
CA PHE A 12 -13.88 6.53 20.17
C PHE A 12 -13.50 5.45 19.17
N SER A 13 -14.08 4.26 19.27
CA SER A 13 -13.81 3.15 18.36
C SER A 13 -14.21 3.47 16.92
N SER A 14 -15.36 4.12 16.73
CA SER A 14 -15.84 4.49 15.38
C SER A 14 -15.02 5.59 14.73
N LEU A 15 -14.50 6.55 15.50
CA LEU A 15 -13.62 7.60 14.99
C LEU A 15 -12.26 7.02 14.52
N TYR A 16 -11.68 6.10 15.29
CA TYR A 16 -10.43 5.44 14.95
C TYR A 16 -10.56 4.58 13.69
N ALA A 17 -11.62 3.80 13.57
CA ALA A 17 -11.86 2.96 12.38
C ALA A 17 -12.01 3.80 11.11
N ASN A 18 -12.70 4.94 11.15
CA ASN A 18 -12.80 5.86 10.00
C ASN A 18 -11.45 6.47 9.62
N ASP A 19 -10.60 6.80 10.58
CA ASP A 19 -9.27 7.37 10.34
C ASP A 19 -8.36 6.38 9.60
N VAL A 20 -8.29 5.12 10.02
CA VAL A 20 -7.46 4.12 9.32
C VAL A 20 -8.02 3.77 7.93
N ILE A 21 -9.33 3.80 7.71
CA ILE A 21 -9.95 3.65 6.39
C ILE A 21 -9.49 4.77 5.46
N GLN A 22 -9.49 6.00 5.92
CA GLN A 22 -9.00 7.15 5.15
C GLN A 22 -7.51 7.01 4.85
N GLN A 23 -6.69 6.70 5.84
CA GLN A 23 -5.23 6.55 5.68
C GLN A 23 -4.87 5.48 4.64
N ARG A 24 -5.55 4.32 4.62
CA ARG A 24 -5.28 3.29 3.60
C ARG A 24 -5.74 3.69 2.21
N GLN A 25 -6.82 4.46 2.07
CA GLN A 25 -7.27 5.02 0.79
C GLN A 25 -6.27 6.05 0.25
N GLU A 26 -5.79 6.96 1.10
CA GLU A 26 -4.75 7.93 0.77
C GLU A 26 -3.44 7.25 0.37
N SER A 27 -3.01 6.22 1.13
CA SER A 27 -1.83 5.42 0.81
C SER A 27 -1.90 4.78 -0.58
N MET A 28 -3.06 4.23 -0.96
CA MET A 28 -3.25 3.67 -2.30
C MET A 28 -3.32 4.74 -3.40
N GLN A 29 -3.88 5.91 -3.12
CA GLN A 29 -3.85 7.03 -4.06
C GLN A 29 -2.42 7.51 -4.30
N ASP A 30 -1.62 7.62 -3.24
CA ASP A 30 -0.22 8.05 -3.33
C ASP A 30 0.63 7.00 -4.04
N PHE A 31 0.44 5.71 -3.73
CA PHE A 31 1.05 4.61 -4.48
C PHE A 31 0.78 4.74 -5.98
N ASN A 32 -0.48 4.93 -6.38
CA ASN A 32 -0.87 5.07 -7.78
C ASN A 32 -0.27 6.31 -8.45
N LYS A 33 -0.18 7.45 -7.74
CA LYS A 33 0.49 8.66 -8.25
C LYS A 33 1.97 8.41 -8.48
N LEU A 34 2.64 7.78 -7.51
CA LEU A 34 4.07 7.46 -7.59
C LEU A 34 4.37 6.49 -8.75
N MET A 35 3.56 5.45 -8.92
CA MET A 35 3.71 4.51 -10.05
C MET A 35 3.57 5.20 -11.40
N ARG A 36 2.58 6.11 -11.54
CA ARG A 36 2.42 6.91 -12.77
C ARG A 36 3.60 7.83 -13.01
N SER A 37 4.12 8.47 -11.96
CA SER A 37 5.31 9.33 -12.05
C SER A 37 6.54 8.54 -12.48
N ALA A 38 6.77 7.36 -11.89
CA ALA A 38 7.87 6.48 -12.31
C ALA A 38 7.74 6.08 -13.80
N THR A 39 6.54 5.65 -14.22
CA THR A 39 6.27 5.32 -15.62
C THR A 39 6.59 6.48 -16.56
N GLN A 40 6.20 7.71 -16.19
CA GLN A 40 6.47 8.89 -17.00
C GLN A 40 7.97 9.23 -17.06
N MET A 41 8.68 9.14 -15.93
CA MET A 41 10.13 9.36 -15.89
C MET A 41 10.88 8.32 -16.74
N LEU A 42 10.50 7.04 -16.67
CA LEU A 42 11.11 6.00 -17.49
C LEU A 42 10.91 6.27 -19.00
N LYS A 43 9.72 6.72 -19.41
CA LYS A 43 9.44 7.12 -20.79
C LYS A 43 10.25 8.31 -21.25
N ASN A 44 10.54 9.24 -20.36
CA ASN A 44 11.32 10.45 -20.65
C ASN A 44 12.85 10.22 -20.61
N GLY A 45 13.31 9.04 -20.20
CA GLY A 45 14.73 8.76 -20.01
C GLY A 45 15.32 9.32 -18.71
N GLU A 46 14.49 9.74 -17.76
CA GLU A 46 14.88 10.31 -16.46
C GLU A 46 14.98 9.23 -15.37
N PHE A 47 15.46 8.05 -15.71
CA PHE A 47 15.38 6.86 -14.88
C PHE A 47 16.22 6.95 -13.58
N GLN A 48 17.34 7.69 -13.57
CA GLN A 48 18.15 7.92 -12.37
C GLN A 48 17.40 8.64 -11.26
N ARG A 49 16.37 9.41 -11.63
CA ARG A 49 15.55 10.20 -10.69
C ARG A 49 14.38 9.39 -10.10
N THR A 50 14.27 8.11 -10.46
CA THR A 50 13.17 7.25 -9.97
C THR A 50 13.45 6.61 -8.62
N ASP A 51 14.69 6.65 -8.13
CA ASP A 51 15.09 6.08 -6.84
C ASP A 51 14.26 6.60 -5.67
N GLU A 52 14.04 7.91 -5.61
CA GLU A 52 13.23 8.56 -4.57
C GLU A 52 11.76 8.14 -4.65
N ILE A 53 11.22 7.92 -5.85
CA ILE A 53 9.86 7.44 -6.04
C ILE A 53 9.72 6.02 -5.48
N TYR A 54 10.64 5.13 -5.83
CA TYR A 54 10.61 3.75 -5.35
C TYR A 54 10.86 3.66 -3.84
N ARG A 55 11.69 4.53 -3.27
CA ARG A 55 11.87 4.65 -1.83
C ARG A 55 10.55 4.97 -1.11
N LYS A 56 9.75 5.88 -1.67
CA LYS A 56 8.43 6.22 -1.12
C LYS A 56 7.45 5.07 -1.24
N ILE A 57 7.43 4.37 -2.37
CA ILE A 57 6.58 3.19 -2.59
C ILE A 57 6.95 2.08 -1.59
N GLU A 58 8.23 1.78 -1.41
CA GLU A 58 8.74 0.85 -0.41
C GLU A 58 8.19 1.17 0.99
N SER A 59 8.32 2.42 1.42
CA SER A 59 7.84 2.89 2.73
C SER A 59 6.32 2.74 2.88
N ILE A 60 5.54 3.08 1.84
CA ILE A 60 4.08 2.93 1.85
C ILE A 60 3.72 1.46 2.05
N MET A 61 4.32 0.56 1.27
CA MET A 61 3.95 -0.85 1.29
C MET A 61 4.41 -1.57 2.57
N LEU A 62 5.51 -1.17 3.18
CA LEU A 62 5.92 -1.68 4.51
C LEU A 62 4.91 -1.30 5.61
N LYS A 63 4.36 -0.10 5.55
CA LYS A 63 3.39 0.40 6.53
C LYS A 63 1.97 -0.10 6.27
N TYR A 64 1.62 -0.40 5.02
CA TYR A 64 0.24 -0.60 4.58
C TYR A 64 -0.53 -1.64 5.39
N PRO A 65 0.03 -2.84 5.73
CA PRO A 65 -0.69 -3.84 6.51
C PRO A 65 -1.16 -3.37 7.90
N THR A 66 -0.46 -2.42 8.50
CA THR A 66 -0.81 -1.89 9.83
C THR A 66 -2.09 -1.04 9.82
N LEU A 67 -2.59 -0.69 8.64
CA LEU A 67 -3.81 0.12 8.47
C LEU A 67 -5.09 -0.74 8.42
N PHE A 68 -5.02 -2.03 8.79
CA PHE A 68 -6.13 -2.98 8.72
C PHE A 68 -6.39 -3.67 10.07
N PRO A 69 -6.65 -2.93 11.16
CA PRO A 69 -7.10 -3.54 12.40
C PRO A 69 -8.45 -4.23 12.20
N ASP A 70 -8.73 -5.28 12.98
CA ASP A 70 -9.86 -6.18 12.79
C ASP A 70 -11.23 -5.49 12.87
N ASP A 71 -11.33 -4.35 13.55
CA ASP A 71 -12.54 -3.55 13.70
C ASP A 71 -12.75 -2.50 12.58
N SER A 72 -11.89 -2.47 11.55
CA SER A 72 -11.87 -1.42 10.51
C SER A 72 -12.49 -1.81 9.17
N PHE A 73 -13.31 -2.86 9.11
CA PHE A 73 -13.92 -3.34 7.87
C PHE A 73 -15.37 -2.87 7.67
N ASN A 74 -15.90 -2.09 8.60
CA ASN A 74 -17.21 -1.45 8.51
C ASN A 74 -17.06 -0.01 8.03
N GLY A 75 -17.98 0.46 7.16
CA GLY A 75 -17.97 1.83 6.64
C GLY A 75 -17.66 1.93 5.15
N LYS A 76 -17.15 3.08 4.70
CA LYS A 76 -16.85 3.35 3.28
C LYS A 76 -15.51 2.74 2.87
N THR A 77 -15.46 1.42 2.80
CA THR A 77 -14.25 0.68 2.41
C THR A 77 -14.57 -0.37 1.36
N SER A 78 -13.66 -0.59 0.41
CA SER A 78 -13.67 -1.72 -0.52
C SER A 78 -12.73 -2.87 -0.07
N ALA A 79 -12.10 -2.74 1.09
CA ALA A 79 -11.27 -3.81 1.63
C ALA A 79 -12.14 -5.00 2.06
N SER A 80 -11.74 -6.19 1.65
CA SER A 80 -12.43 -7.42 2.01
C SER A 80 -12.09 -7.86 3.42
N ILE A 81 -13.08 -8.33 4.18
CA ILE A 81 -12.89 -8.94 5.50
C ILE A 81 -11.99 -10.19 5.47
N LYS A 82 -11.81 -10.81 4.29
CA LYS A 82 -10.86 -11.91 4.09
C LYS A 82 -9.44 -11.60 4.53
N ILE A 83 -9.09 -10.30 4.64
CA ILE A 83 -7.79 -9.88 5.18
C ILE A 83 -7.58 -10.39 6.61
N ILE A 84 -8.63 -10.53 7.41
CA ILE A 84 -8.53 -11.04 8.79
C ILE A 84 -8.14 -12.52 8.77
N ASP A 85 -8.82 -13.33 7.93
CA ASP A 85 -8.61 -14.77 7.86
C ASP A 85 -7.29 -15.14 7.18
N ASP A 86 -6.88 -14.36 6.18
CA ASP A 86 -5.68 -14.58 5.35
C ASP A 86 -4.60 -13.52 5.63
N ARG A 87 -4.44 -13.09 6.88
CA ARG A 87 -3.53 -12.01 7.29
C ARG A 87 -2.10 -12.21 6.78
N ASP A 88 -1.55 -13.39 6.97
CA ASP A 88 -0.18 -13.72 6.55
C ASP A 88 0.01 -13.53 5.05
N VAL A 89 -0.98 -13.94 4.24
CA VAL A 89 -0.92 -13.77 2.79
C VAL A 89 -1.04 -12.31 2.39
N PHE A 90 -1.87 -11.53 3.08
CA PHE A 90 -2.00 -10.10 2.85
C PHE A 90 -0.68 -9.36 3.14
N GLU A 91 -0.06 -9.66 4.27
CA GLU A 91 1.23 -9.08 4.67
C GLU A 91 2.35 -9.49 3.71
N GLN A 92 2.37 -10.76 3.27
CA GLN A 92 3.33 -11.25 2.29
C GLN A 92 3.23 -10.52 0.95
N LEU A 93 2.02 -10.29 0.42
CA LEU A 93 1.81 -9.56 -0.82
C LEU A 93 2.24 -8.08 -0.70
N SER A 94 1.99 -7.47 0.45
CA SER A 94 2.47 -6.11 0.72
C SER A 94 3.99 -6.05 0.79
N LYS A 95 4.60 -7.03 1.45
CA LYS A 95 6.06 -7.16 1.52
C LYS A 95 6.67 -7.38 0.14
N GLU A 96 6.10 -8.24 -0.69
CA GLU A 96 6.55 -8.45 -2.07
C GLU A 96 6.58 -7.15 -2.87
N ALA A 97 5.51 -6.35 -2.78
CA ALA A 97 5.47 -5.03 -3.43
C ALA A 97 6.56 -4.09 -2.89
N SER A 98 6.80 -4.09 -1.58
CA SER A 98 7.88 -3.33 -0.95
C SER A 98 9.27 -3.78 -1.43
N ASP A 99 9.52 -5.09 -1.48
CA ASP A 99 10.79 -5.66 -1.92
C ASP A 99 11.08 -5.32 -3.40
N LEU A 100 10.05 -5.39 -4.26
CA LEU A 100 10.18 -4.98 -5.68
C LEU A 100 10.49 -3.50 -5.84
N ALA A 101 9.89 -2.65 -5.02
CA ALA A 101 10.23 -1.23 -5.00
C ALA A 101 11.67 -0.99 -4.53
N ALA A 102 12.13 -1.72 -3.50
CA ALA A 102 13.51 -1.65 -3.04
C ALA A 102 14.51 -2.08 -4.13
N LEU A 103 14.21 -3.15 -4.89
CA LEU A 103 15.04 -3.60 -6.01
C LEU A 103 15.06 -2.57 -7.14
N ALA A 104 13.92 -1.98 -7.50
CA ALA A 104 13.87 -0.90 -8.51
C ALA A 104 14.68 0.33 -8.08
N LYS A 105 14.64 0.70 -6.80
CA LYS A 105 15.46 1.78 -6.22
C LYS A 105 16.96 1.47 -6.36
N ILE A 106 17.38 0.26 -6.04
CA ILE A 106 18.78 -0.16 -6.17
C ILE A 106 19.21 -0.12 -7.63
N ALA A 107 18.40 -0.61 -8.55
CA ALA A 107 18.66 -0.56 -9.98
C ALA A 107 18.80 0.88 -10.50
N ALA A 108 17.95 1.81 -10.01
CA ALA A 108 18.04 3.23 -10.35
C ALA A 108 19.35 3.87 -9.88
N ASN A 109 19.81 3.53 -8.67
CA ASN A 109 21.09 4.01 -8.14
C ASN A 109 22.30 3.43 -8.87
N ASN A 110 22.14 2.31 -9.57
CA ASN A 110 23.18 1.66 -10.37
C ASN A 110 23.08 2.01 -11.88
N ASP A 111 22.18 2.90 -12.27
CA ASP A 111 21.91 3.28 -13.66
C ASP A 111 21.51 2.08 -14.56
N ASP A 112 20.91 1.04 -13.98
CA ASP A 112 20.48 -0.17 -14.69
C ASP A 112 19.03 -0.06 -15.16
N LEU A 113 18.84 0.54 -16.33
CA LEU A 113 17.51 0.77 -16.92
C LEU A 113 16.72 -0.53 -17.13
N GLU A 114 17.37 -1.61 -17.52
CA GLU A 114 16.70 -2.89 -17.79
C GLU A 114 16.09 -3.46 -16.50
N LEU A 115 16.88 -3.49 -15.43
CA LEU A 115 16.40 -3.93 -14.12
C LEU A 115 15.34 -3.00 -13.53
N ILE A 116 15.46 -1.69 -13.72
CA ILE A 116 14.40 -0.75 -13.29
C ILE A 116 13.08 -1.11 -13.98
N GLN A 117 13.09 -1.27 -15.30
CA GLN A 117 11.89 -1.59 -16.07
C GLN A 117 11.30 -2.94 -15.66
N GLN A 118 12.13 -3.96 -15.47
CA GLN A 118 11.69 -5.27 -15.01
C GLN A 118 11.01 -5.20 -13.64
N HIS A 119 11.65 -4.56 -12.66
CA HIS A 119 11.08 -4.43 -11.32
C HIS A 119 9.84 -3.54 -11.28
N HIS A 120 9.79 -2.49 -12.11
CA HIS A 120 8.60 -1.66 -12.26
C HIS A 120 7.41 -2.45 -12.79
N GLN A 121 7.60 -3.28 -13.81
CA GLN A 121 6.55 -4.14 -14.36
C GLN A 121 6.07 -5.18 -13.35
N ASN A 122 6.99 -5.83 -12.63
CA ASN A 122 6.67 -6.79 -11.60
C ASN A 122 5.88 -6.13 -10.45
N LEU A 123 6.32 -4.95 -10.00
CA LEU A 123 5.63 -4.15 -8.99
C LEU A 123 4.19 -3.78 -9.45
N PHE A 124 4.01 -3.40 -10.70
CA PHE A 124 2.69 -3.15 -11.26
C PHE A 124 1.80 -4.42 -11.24
N GLY A 125 2.38 -5.59 -11.47
CA GLY A 125 1.69 -6.88 -11.37
C GLY A 125 1.12 -7.18 -9.98
N THR A 126 1.76 -6.72 -8.90
CA THR A 126 1.29 -6.93 -7.53
C THR A 126 -0.07 -6.31 -7.25
N CYS A 127 -0.44 -5.24 -7.96
CA CYS A 127 -1.76 -4.60 -7.85
C CYS A 127 -2.88 -5.61 -8.10
N LYS A 128 -2.76 -6.39 -9.16
CA LYS A 128 -3.76 -7.42 -9.52
C LYS A 128 -3.75 -8.57 -8.50
N SER A 129 -2.57 -9.03 -8.11
CA SER A 129 -2.44 -10.17 -7.17
C SER A 129 -3.12 -9.87 -5.83
N CYS A 130 -2.93 -8.67 -5.30
CA CYS A 130 -3.55 -8.25 -4.04
C CYS A 130 -5.05 -7.94 -4.22
N HIS A 131 -5.42 -7.11 -5.21
CA HIS A 131 -6.78 -6.65 -5.40
C HIS A 131 -7.77 -7.76 -5.76
N SER A 132 -7.35 -8.77 -6.54
CA SER A 132 -8.21 -9.90 -6.89
C SER A 132 -8.65 -10.74 -5.67
N ARG A 133 -7.88 -10.69 -4.59
CA ARG A 133 -8.15 -11.49 -3.38
C ARG A 133 -8.77 -10.65 -2.26
N PHE A 134 -8.33 -9.41 -2.09
CA PHE A 134 -8.58 -8.60 -0.90
C PHE A 134 -9.39 -7.32 -1.14
N LYS A 135 -9.86 -7.08 -2.36
CA LYS A 135 -10.72 -5.95 -2.70
C LYS A 135 -12.07 -6.45 -3.20
N ASN A 136 -13.17 -5.91 -2.62
CA ASN A 136 -14.56 -6.15 -3.05
C ASN A 136 -14.92 -5.28 -4.24
#